data_1d05475bddbedfe72812cf2580081505
#
_entry.id   1d05475bddbedfe72812cf2580081505
#
_cell.length_a   1.000
_cell.length_b   1.000
_cell.length_c   1.000
_cell.angle_alpha   90.00
_cell.angle_beta   90.00
_cell.angle_gamma   90.00
#
_symmetry.space_group_name_H-M   'P 1'
#
loop_
_entity.id
_entity.type
_entity.pdbx_description
1 polymer ?
#
loop_
_entity_poly.entity_id
_entity_poly.type
_entity_poly.pdbx_seq_one_letter_code
_entity_poly.pdbx_strand_id
1 'polypeptide(L)'
;MDRRGFVQGSAALAGLSSLPLPALAQADRRKELLIVANEFGPNSLDIHTLGANRPSYGVSWICYDRLMSFGRKTMPDGQVSYDYKKLEPALAESWVIAPDNKSVTFKLRKGAKFHDGTPVTAADVKWSFDRAVAVGGFPTFQMSAGSLEKPEQFVVVDERTFKVIFLRPDKMTMMNMAVPVPSIFNAELVKKNATAADPWGLAWTKNNTAGGGAYKVEAWRPGQEIVYVRNDDWINGPLPKIRRVIQRDVPNAGTRRALLLKGDIDMTYDMPPKDFGE
;
A
#
# COMPACT_ATOMS: atom_id res chain seq x y z
N MET A 1 -50.29 -45.80 24.78
CA MET A 1 -51.25 -45.33 23.77
C MET A 1 -51.13 -43.81 23.78
N ASP A 2 -50.70 -43.05 22.79
CA ASP A 2 -50.61 -43.26 21.38
C ASP A 2 -49.38 -42.46 20.82
N ARG A 3 -48.85 -42.95 19.74
CA ARG A 3 -47.72 -42.43 18.96
C ARG A 3 -48.22 -41.38 17.97
N ARG A 4 -47.30 -40.52 17.55
CA ARG A 4 -47.17 -39.87 16.24
C ARG A 4 -47.36 -38.35 16.20
N GLY A 5 -46.30 -37.73 15.67
CA GLY A 5 -46.30 -36.37 15.19
C GLY A 5 -44.90 -35.79 14.99
N PHE A 6 -44.05 -36.53 14.29
CA PHE A 6 -42.76 -36.00 13.84
C PHE A 6 -42.98 -35.20 12.55
N VAL A 7 -43.02 -33.89 12.64
CA VAL A 7 -43.05 -33.01 11.47
C VAL A 7 -41.62 -32.68 11.08
N GLN A 8 -41.19 -33.31 10.00
CA GLN A 8 -39.96 -32.93 9.28
C GLN A 8 -40.17 -31.58 8.62
N GLY A 9 -39.56 -30.56 9.15
CA GLY A 9 -39.36 -29.27 8.45
C GLY A 9 -38.10 -29.35 7.61
N SER A 10 -38.25 -29.66 6.33
CA SER A 10 -37.19 -29.55 5.35
C SER A 10 -36.86 -28.08 5.12
N ALA A 11 -35.76 -27.57 5.70
CA ALA A 11 -35.21 -26.29 5.32
C ALA A 11 -34.60 -26.42 3.92
N ALA A 12 -35.29 -25.91 2.92
CA ALA A 12 -34.74 -25.71 1.60
C ALA A 12 -33.61 -24.66 1.67
N LEU A 13 -32.35 -25.11 1.63
CA LEU A 13 -31.21 -24.26 1.32
C LEU A 13 -31.39 -23.77 -0.13
N ALA A 14 -31.91 -22.56 -0.27
CA ALA A 14 -31.86 -21.84 -1.53
C ALA A 14 -30.40 -21.56 -1.87
N GLY A 15 -29.81 -22.44 -2.69
CA GLY A 15 -28.53 -22.19 -3.33
C GLY A 15 -28.67 -20.96 -4.21
N LEU A 16 -28.08 -19.86 -3.80
CA LEU A 16 -27.79 -18.73 -4.68
C LEU A 16 -26.80 -19.22 -5.72
N SER A 17 -27.33 -19.78 -6.82
CA SER A 17 -26.59 -20.01 -8.05
C SER A 17 -26.13 -18.63 -8.55
N SER A 18 -24.85 -18.31 -8.40
CA SER A 18 -24.24 -17.15 -9.02
C SER A 18 -24.27 -17.35 -10.54
N LEU A 19 -25.30 -16.82 -11.19
CA LEU A 19 -25.34 -16.74 -12.63
C LEU A 19 -24.12 -15.93 -13.10
N PRO A 20 -23.36 -16.40 -14.11
CA PRO A 20 -22.28 -15.62 -14.67
C PRO A 20 -22.86 -14.31 -15.22
N LEU A 21 -22.32 -13.18 -14.78
CA LEU A 21 -22.66 -11.89 -15.38
C LEU A 21 -22.36 -11.94 -16.87
N PRO A 22 -23.25 -11.42 -17.74
CA PRO A 22 -22.99 -11.38 -19.16
C PRO A 22 -21.69 -10.62 -19.45
N ALA A 23 -20.93 -11.02 -20.45
CA ALA A 23 -19.59 -10.51 -20.77
C ALA A 23 -19.52 -8.97 -20.88
N LEU A 24 -20.60 -8.33 -21.34
CA LEU A 24 -20.71 -6.86 -21.39
C LEU A 24 -20.76 -6.21 -20.01
N ALA A 25 -21.50 -6.77 -19.06
CA ALA A 25 -21.57 -6.28 -17.69
C ALA A 25 -20.20 -6.47 -16.97
N GLN A 26 -19.48 -7.52 -17.32
CA GLN A 26 -18.14 -7.80 -16.83
C GLN A 26 -17.10 -6.79 -17.36
N ALA A 27 -17.18 -6.44 -18.66
CA ALA A 27 -16.31 -5.42 -19.26
C ALA A 27 -16.55 -4.03 -18.68
N ASP A 28 -17.81 -3.67 -18.40
CA ASP A 28 -18.15 -2.38 -17.75
C ASP A 28 -17.69 -2.34 -16.30
N ARG A 29 -17.83 -3.43 -15.56
CA ARG A 29 -17.32 -3.55 -14.20
C ARG A 29 -15.82 -3.24 -14.11
N ARG A 30 -15.02 -3.78 -15.04
CA ARG A 30 -13.55 -3.63 -15.06
C ARG A 30 -13.06 -2.20 -15.30
N LYS A 31 -13.94 -1.28 -15.67
CA LYS A 31 -13.61 0.13 -15.78
C LYS A 31 -13.41 0.79 -14.40
N GLU A 32 -14.10 0.30 -13.39
CA GLU A 32 -14.10 0.92 -12.05
C GLU A 32 -13.78 -0.04 -10.89
N LEU A 33 -13.96 -1.34 -11.08
CA LEU A 33 -13.73 -2.39 -10.09
C LEU A 33 -12.70 -3.39 -10.60
N LEU A 34 -11.67 -3.62 -9.79
CA LEU A 34 -10.66 -4.67 -9.99
C LEU A 34 -10.80 -5.72 -8.89
N ILE A 35 -10.93 -6.99 -9.27
CA ILE A 35 -10.94 -8.13 -8.35
C ILE A 35 -9.65 -8.92 -8.55
N VAL A 36 -8.85 -9.01 -7.49
CA VAL A 36 -7.56 -9.70 -7.47
C VAL A 36 -7.67 -10.92 -6.54
N ALA A 37 -7.14 -12.07 -6.94
CA ALA A 37 -6.99 -13.21 -6.05
C ALA A 37 -5.51 -13.52 -5.83
N ASN A 38 -5.12 -13.61 -4.56
CA ASN A 38 -3.76 -13.97 -4.14
C ASN A 38 -3.79 -15.24 -3.30
N GLU A 39 -2.64 -15.85 -3.11
CA GLU A 39 -2.49 -17.01 -2.22
C GLU A 39 -2.85 -16.64 -0.78
N PHE A 40 -2.40 -15.46 -0.34
CA PHE A 40 -2.69 -14.89 0.99
C PHE A 40 -2.68 -13.36 0.93
N GLY A 41 -3.37 -12.73 1.87
CA GLY A 41 -3.44 -11.28 2.02
C GLY A 41 -2.37 -10.71 2.98
N PRO A 42 -2.45 -9.39 3.25
CA PRO A 42 -1.55 -8.75 4.20
C PRO A 42 -1.78 -9.29 5.62
N ASN A 43 -0.68 -9.43 6.38
CA ASN A 43 -0.73 -9.74 7.80
C ASN A 43 -0.61 -8.47 8.68
N SER A 44 -0.40 -7.33 8.05
CA SER A 44 -0.36 -6.01 8.65
C SER A 44 -0.72 -4.95 7.61
N LEU A 45 -1.35 -3.86 8.03
CA LEU A 45 -1.58 -2.66 7.21
C LEU A 45 -0.42 -1.65 7.29
N ASP A 46 0.61 -1.99 8.05
CA ASP A 46 1.79 -1.17 8.29
C ASP A 46 3.07 -1.91 7.88
N ILE A 47 3.80 -1.33 6.95
CA ILE A 47 5.07 -1.87 6.45
C ILE A 47 6.18 -1.86 7.52
N HIS A 48 6.06 -1.04 8.56
CA HIS A 48 7.01 -0.98 9.67
C HIS A 48 6.79 -2.08 10.72
N THR A 49 5.69 -2.84 10.63
CA THR A 49 5.46 -3.98 11.52
C THR A 49 6.52 -5.06 11.30
N LEU A 50 7.11 -5.53 12.40
CA LEU A 50 8.06 -6.64 12.35
C LEU A 50 7.37 -7.89 11.79
N GLY A 51 7.97 -8.52 10.77
CA GLY A 51 7.40 -9.68 10.10
C GLY A 51 6.26 -9.36 9.13
N ALA A 52 6.10 -8.10 8.72
CA ALA A 52 5.18 -7.73 7.64
C ALA A 52 5.48 -8.57 6.39
N ASN A 53 4.44 -9.21 5.82
CA ASN A 53 4.57 -10.06 4.67
C ASN A 53 4.54 -9.28 3.34
N ARG A 54 4.81 -9.96 2.22
CA ARG A 54 4.82 -9.34 0.88
C ARG A 54 3.52 -8.59 0.53
N PRO A 55 2.30 -9.09 0.77
CA PRO A 55 1.08 -8.32 0.53
C PRO A 55 0.96 -7.02 1.34
N SER A 56 1.57 -6.93 2.53
CA SER A 56 1.64 -5.69 3.31
C SER A 56 2.40 -4.57 2.57
N TYR A 57 3.36 -4.91 1.70
CA TYR A 57 4.00 -3.94 0.80
C TYR A 57 2.99 -3.35 -0.20
N GLY A 58 2.04 -4.17 -0.68
CA GLY A 58 0.95 -3.71 -1.55
C GLY A 58 0.11 -2.61 -0.89
N VAL A 59 -0.21 -2.77 0.40
CA VAL A 59 -0.90 -1.74 1.20
C VAL A 59 -0.09 -0.45 1.21
N SER A 60 1.22 -0.52 1.48
CA SER A 60 2.09 0.65 1.52
C SER A 60 2.20 1.36 0.17
N TRP A 61 2.23 0.61 -0.94
CA TRP A 61 2.30 1.19 -2.27
C TRP A 61 1.11 2.06 -2.63
N ILE A 62 -0.08 1.74 -2.16
CA ILE A 62 -1.33 2.36 -2.61
C ILE A 62 -2.02 3.22 -1.54
N CYS A 63 -1.82 2.91 -0.25
CA CYS A 63 -2.46 3.62 0.85
C CYS A 63 -1.57 4.70 1.50
N TYR A 64 -0.27 4.72 1.19
CA TYR A 64 0.67 5.69 1.74
C TYR A 64 1.41 6.44 0.63
N ASP A 65 1.70 7.69 0.88
CA ASP A 65 2.58 8.49 0.03
C ASP A 65 4.05 8.31 0.41
N ARG A 66 4.92 8.64 -0.54
CA ARG A 66 6.37 8.77 -0.40
C ARG A 66 6.79 10.11 -0.96
N LEU A 67 7.98 10.59 -0.60
CA LEU A 67 8.51 11.85 -1.13
C LEU A 67 8.67 11.80 -2.66
N MET A 68 9.11 10.66 -3.18
CA MET A 68 9.35 10.44 -4.60
C MET A 68 8.94 9.03 -5.01
N SER A 69 8.85 8.80 -6.31
CA SER A 69 8.60 7.49 -6.91
C SER A 69 9.64 7.17 -7.99
N PHE A 70 9.73 5.90 -8.36
CA PHE A 70 10.43 5.54 -9.59
C PHE A 70 9.63 5.98 -10.81
N GLY A 71 10.35 6.39 -11.86
CA GLY A 71 9.75 6.71 -13.14
C GLY A 71 9.14 5.49 -13.82
N ARG A 72 8.51 5.72 -14.97
CA ARG A 72 7.89 4.67 -15.78
C ARG A 72 8.51 4.64 -17.17
N LYS A 73 8.57 3.46 -17.76
CA LYS A 73 8.99 3.22 -19.14
C LYS A 73 8.06 2.24 -19.82
N THR A 74 7.81 2.44 -21.10
CA THR A 74 7.11 1.46 -21.93
C THR A 74 8.11 0.44 -22.45
N MET A 75 7.80 -0.83 -22.26
CA MET A 75 8.58 -1.96 -22.73
C MET A 75 8.29 -2.23 -24.23
N PRO A 76 9.15 -2.98 -24.95
CA PRO A 76 8.94 -3.28 -26.39
C PRO A 76 7.59 -3.99 -26.69
N ASP A 77 7.06 -4.72 -25.74
CA ASP A 77 5.74 -5.39 -25.83
C ASP A 77 4.54 -4.48 -25.50
N GLY A 78 4.79 -3.17 -25.26
CA GLY A 78 3.78 -2.18 -24.90
C GLY A 78 3.41 -2.15 -23.42
N GLN A 79 3.96 -3.03 -22.60
CA GLN A 79 3.72 -3.01 -21.16
C GLN A 79 4.45 -1.83 -20.51
N VAL A 80 3.87 -1.31 -19.41
CA VAL A 80 4.49 -0.26 -18.62
C VAL A 80 5.20 -0.89 -17.41
N SER A 81 6.48 -0.58 -17.27
CA SER A 81 7.31 -1.03 -16.15
C SER A 81 7.93 0.17 -15.42
N TYR A 82 8.46 -0.07 -14.22
CA TYR A 82 9.25 0.95 -13.53
C TYR A 82 10.59 1.18 -14.24
N ASP A 83 10.97 2.45 -14.32
CA ASP A 83 12.33 2.86 -14.66
C ASP A 83 13.09 3.20 -13.38
N TYR A 84 13.83 2.24 -12.87
CA TYR A 84 14.61 2.39 -11.63
C TYR A 84 15.79 3.38 -11.74
N LYS A 85 16.10 3.85 -12.96
CA LYS A 85 17.14 4.87 -13.18
C LYS A 85 16.59 6.29 -13.06
N LYS A 86 15.26 6.45 -13.03
CA LYS A 86 14.59 7.73 -13.01
C LYS A 86 13.78 7.88 -11.72
N LEU A 87 13.98 8.99 -11.02
CA LEU A 87 13.13 9.39 -9.89
C LEU A 87 12.20 10.51 -10.32
N GLU A 88 10.95 10.43 -9.88
CA GLU A 88 9.90 11.38 -10.20
C GLU A 88 9.26 11.95 -8.93
N PRO A 89 8.76 13.20 -8.97
CA PRO A 89 8.01 13.79 -7.87
C PRO A 89 6.77 12.97 -7.48
N ALA A 90 6.56 12.82 -6.15
CA ALA A 90 5.33 12.25 -5.60
C ALA A 90 4.75 13.21 -4.56
N LEU A 91 4.81 12.94 -3.25
CA LEU A 91 4.42 13.91 -2.22
C LEU A 91 5.28 15.17 -2.26
N ALA A 92 6.58 15.04 -2.52
CA ALA A 92 7.41 16.20 -2.84
C ALA A 92 7.16 16.63 -4.29
N GLU A 93 6.84 17.91 -4.51
CA GLU A 93 6.71 18.49 -5.85
C GLU A 93 8.07 18.73 -6.51
N SER A 94 9.13 18.87 -5.71
CA SER A 94 10.50 19.08 -6.17
C SER A 94 11.50 18.75 -5.07
N TRP A 95 12.77 18.60 -5.48
CA TRP A 95 13.90 18.52 -4.54
C TRP A 95 15.15 19.13 -5.15
N VAL A 96 16.07 19.54 -4.27
CA VAL A 96 17.37 20.09 -4.64
C VAL A 96 18.44 19.40 -3.81
N ILE A 97 19.40 18.80 -4.49
CA ILE A 97 20.63 18.29 -3.85
C ILE A 97 21.57 19.49 -3.64
N ALA A 98 22.13 19.62 -2.44
CA ALA A 98 23.07 20.69 -2.12
C ALA A 98 24.33 20.60 -3.01
N PRO A 99 24.96 21.73 -3.37
CA PRO A 99 26.15 21.74 -4.24
C PRO A 99 27.33 20.91 -3.70
N ASP A 100 27.41 20.74 -2.40
CA ASP A 100 28.44 19.92 -1.72
C ASP A 100 28.07 18.42 -1.67
N ASN A 101 26.91 18.04 -2.22
CA ASN A 101 26.35 16.68 -2.18
C ASN A 101 26.21 16.08 -0.78
N LYS A 102 26.02 16.92 0.26
CA LYS A 102 25.85 16.45 1.65
C LYS A 102 24.42 16.44 2.13
N SER A 103 23.49 16.91 1.35
CA SER A 103 22.08 16.90 1.70
C SER A 103 21.16 17.03 0.48
N VAL A 104 19.90 16.68 0.68
CA VAL A 104 18.81 16.96 -0.26
C VAL A 104 17.68 17.65 0.49
N THR A 105 17.10 18.66 -0.13
CA THR A 105 15.95 19.41 0.40
C THR A 105 14.75 19.17 -0.49
N PHE A 106 13.63 18.72 0.10
CA PHE A 106 12.36 18.44 -0.55
C PHE A 106 11.36 19.54 -0.26
N LYS A 107 10.58 19.92 -1.29
CA LYS A 107 9.39 20.79 -1.12
C LYS A 107 8.14 19.95 -1.27
N LEU A 108 7.31 19.88 -0.22
CA LEU A 108 6.07 19.13 -0.22
C LEU A 108 4.97 19.87 -1.04
N ARG A 109 4.11 19.11 -1.70
CA ARG A 109 2.96 19.67 -2.44
C ARG A 109 2.04 20.43 -1.51
N LYS A 110 1.62 21.61 -1.95
CA LYS A 110 0.60 22.40 -1.24
C LYS A 110 -0.76 21.68 -1.34
N GLY A 111 -1.42 21.52 -0.19
CA GLY A 111 -2.77 20.94 -0.13
C GLY A 111 -2.80 19.41 -0.10
N ALA A 112 -1.65 18.72 -0.02
CA ALA A 112 -1.62 17.28 0.24
C ALA A 112 -2.25 16.96 1.60
N LYS A 113 -3.09 15.91 1.65
CA LYS A 113 -3.86 15.52 2.83
C LYS A 113 -3.73 14.03 3.11
N PHE A 114 -3.82 13.69 4.38
CA PHE A 114 -4.07 12.32 4.81
C PHE A 114 -5.52 11.89 4.54
N HIS A 115 -5.80 10.60 4.69
CA HIS A 115 -7.13 10.03 4.45
C HIS A 115 -8.24 10.58 5.36
N ASP A 116 -7.88 11.12 6.52
CA ASP A 116 -8.79 11.79 7.46
C ASP A 116 -9.03 13.28 7.13
N GLY A 117 -8.38 13.79 6.08
CA GLY A 117 -8.49 15.17 5.62
C GLY A 117 -7.50 16.13 6.26
N THR A 118 -6.70 15.70 7.23
CA THR A 118 -5.65 16.54 7.85
C THR A 118 -4.52 16.82 6.87
N PRO A 119 -3.88 18.00 6.90
CA PRO A 119 -2.78 18.34 6.00
C PRO A 119 -1.53 17.51 6.28
N VAL A 120 -0.79 17.17 5.23
CA VAL A 120 0.52 16.54 5.35
C VAL A 120 1.59 17.62 5.54
N THR A 121 2.44 17.47 6.56
CA THR A 121 3.50 18.40 6.90
C THR A 121 4.89 17.76 6.87
N ALA A 122 5.94 18.58 6.86
CA ALA A 122 7.32 18.10 6.99
C ALA A 122 7.60 17.44 8.36
N ALA A 123 6.81 17.78 9.39
CA ALA A 123 6.89 17.11 10.69
C ALA A 123 6.41 15.67 10.62
N ASP A 124 5.37 15.38 9.83
CA ASP A 124 4.90 14.01 9.58
C ASP A 124 5.95 13.19 8.82
N VAL A 125 6.59 13.81 7.82
CA VAL A 125 7.69 13.18 7.08
C VAL A 125 8.83 12.82 8.02
N LYS A 126 9.29 13.78 8.85
CA LYS A 126 10.34 13.54 9.83
C LYS A 126 9.95 12.40 10.78
N TRP A 127 8.78 12.47 11.39
CA TRP A 127 8.32 11.44 12.32
C TRP A 127 8.29 10.05 11.68
N SER A 128 7.85 9.96 10.43
CA SER A 128 7.77 8.70 9.68
C SER A 128 9.16 8.11 9.40
N PHE A 129 10.13 8.95 9.05
CA PHE A 129 11.51 8.55 8.85
C PHE A 129 12.19 8.18 10.17
N ASP A 130 11.99 8.97 11.24
CA ASP A 130 12.46 8.65 12.60
C ASP A 130 11.94 7.27 13.05
N ARG A 131 10.63 7.02 12.82
CA ARG A 131 10.00 5.73 13.10
C ARG A 131 10.67 4.59 12.33
N ALA A 132 10.88 4.76 11.03
CA ALA A 132 11.46 3.71 10.17
C ALA A 132 12.86 3.29 10.63
N VAL A 133 13.68 4.23 11.11
CA VAL A 133 15.04 3.92 11.59
C VAL A 133 15.07 3.43 13.05
N ALA A 134 13.98 3.61 13.81
CA ALA A 134 13.93 3.29 15.23
C ALA A 134 13.24 1.96 15.56
N VAL A 135 12.30 1.49 14.73
CA VAL A 135 11.46 0.30 15.04
C VAL A 135 12.22 -1.03 14.97
N GLY A 136 13.41 -1.04 14.38
CA GLY A 136 14.21 -2.26 14.20
C GLY A 136 13.75 -3.11 13.00
N GLY A 137 14.32 -4.31 12.88
CA GLY A 137 13.97 -5.28 11.86
C GLY A 137 14.15 -4.79 10.41
N PHE A 138 13.27 -5.26 9.52
CA PHE A 138 13.35 -4.94 8.10
C PHE A 138 13.26 -3.43 7.77
N PRO A 139 12.37 -2.62 8.39
CA PRO A 139 12.32 -1.19 8.11
C PRO A 139 13.65 -0.48 8.36
N THR A 140 14.24 -0.69 9.53
CA THR A 140 15.54 -0.11 9.88
C THR A 140 16.65 -0.61 8.97
N PHE A 141 16.67 -1.90 8.65
CA PHE A 141 17.62 -2.48 7.68
C PHE A 141 17.46 -1.84 6.29
N GLN A 142 16.23 -1.72 5.79
CA GLN A 142 15.97 -1.11 4.48
C GLN A 142 16.41 0.36 4.44
N MET A 143 16.14 1.12 5.49
CA MET A 143 16.58 2.52 5.58
C MET A 143 18.11 2.62 5.60
N SER A 144 18.79 1.76 6.35
CA SER A 144 20.25 1.74 6.44
C SER A 144 20.94 1.36 5.11
N ALA A 145 20.28 0.54 4.27
CA ALA A 145 20.76 0.21 2.93
C ALA A 145 20.91 1.44 2.01
N GLY A 146 20.21 2.55 2.33
CA GLY A 146 20.38 3.86 1.68
C GLY A 146 21.12 4.88 2.55
N SER A 147 21.85 4.44 3.57
CA SER A 147 22.55 5.32 4.51
C SER A 147 21.63 6.31 5.25
N LEU A 148 20.36 5.91 5.45
CA LEU A 148 19.37 6.60 6.27
C LEU A 148 19.27 5.87 7.61
N GLU A 149 20.03 6.31 8.62
CA GLU A 149 20.31 5.50 9.80
C GLU A 149 19.92 6.17 11.12
N LYS A 150 19.86 7.51 11.13
CA LYS A 150 19.75 8.30 12.36
C LYS A 150 18.73 9.41 12.25
N PRO A 151 17.93 9.67 13.30
CA PRO A 151 16.95 10.76 13.32
C PRO A 151 17.54 12.15 13.02
N GLU A 152 18.81 12.38 13.37
CA GLU A 152 19.51 13.66 13.16
C GLU A 152 19.69 13.99 11.66
N GLN A 153 19.57 12.99 10.78
CA GLN A 153 19.60 13.21 9.33
C GLN A 153 18.33 13.89 8.82
N PHE A 154 17.22 13.81 9.56
CA PHE A 154 15.89 14.19 9.12
C PHE A 154 15.49 15.53 9.75
N VAL A 155 15.48 16.59 8.93
CA VAL A 155 15.34 17.96 9.43
C VAL A 155 14.07 18.59 8.85
N VAL A 156 13.21 19.10 9.72
CA VAL A 156 12.10 19.99 9.36
C VAL A 156 12.67 21.40 9.22
N VAL A 157 12.61 21.96 8.01
CA VAL A 157 13.06 23.34 7.74
C VAL A 157 11.91 24.32 7.94
N ASP A 158 10.76 24.01 7.36
CA ASP A 158 9.47 24.67 7.55
C ASP A 158 8.33 23.67 7.41
N GLU A 159 7.08 24.10 7.48
CA GLU A 159 5.89 23.25 7.40
C GLU A 159 5.87 22.34 6.15
N ARG A 160 6.43 22.83 5.03
CA ARG A 160 6.43 22.11 3.73
C ARG A 160 7.83 21.82 3.19
N THR A 161 8.86 22.09 3.95
CA THR A 161 10.25 21.88 3.52
C THR A 161 10.93 20.89 4.46
N PHE A 162 11.34 19.77 3.91
CA PHE A 162 12.00 18.67 4.60
C PHE A 162 13.41 18.47 4.02
N LYS A 163 14.41 18.27 4.87
CA LYS A 163 15.80 18.08 4.46
C LYS A 163 16.34 16.76 5.00
N VAL A 164 17.05 16.03 4.15
CA VAL A 164 17.84 14.86 4.55
C VAL A 164 19.33 15.18 4.46
N ILE A 165 20.05 14.99 5.56
CA ILE A 165 21.51 15.11 5.63
C ILE A 165 22.13 13.75 5.33
N PHE A 166 23.05 13.68 4.40
CA PHE A 166 23.73 12.44 4.04
C PHE A 166 24.88 12.15 5.01
N LEU A 167 24.91 10.96 5.59
CA LEU A 167 26.02 10.53 6.45
C LEU A 167 27.30 10.30 5.67
N ARG A 168 27.16 9.84 4.43
CA ARG A 168 28.24 9.54 3.50
C ARG A 168 27.71 9.58 2.07
N PRO A 169 28.56 9.71 1.04
CA PRO A 169 28.16 9.55 -0.34
C PRO A 169 27.66 8.12 -0.57
N ASP A 170 26.39 7.98 -0.98
CA ASP A 170 25.77 6.69 -1.24
C ASP A 170 24.78 6.82 -2.41
N LYS A 171 24.99 6.07 -3.48
CA LYS A 171 24.15 6.08 -4.69
C LYS A 171 22.73 5.56 -4.40
N MET A 172 22.55 4.78 -3.33
CA MET A 172 21.26 4.20 -2.97
C MET A 172 20.38 5.16 -2.18
N THR A 173 20.94 6.21 -1.56
CA THR A 173 20.16 7.09 -0.66
C THR A 173 18.90 7.65 -1.32
N MET A 174 19.04 8.23 -2.51
CA MET A 174 17.90 8.80 -3.23
C MET A 174 16.91 7.72 -3.68
N MET A 175 17.40 6.61 -4.21
CA MET A 175 16.56 5.49 -4.68
C MET A 175 15.80 4.84 -3.52
N ASN A 176 16.44 4.76 -2.35
CA ASN A 176 15.85 4.17 -1.15
C ASN A 176 14.68 4.99 -0.58
N MET A 177 14.57 6.27 -0.92
CA MET A 177 13.41 7.11 -0.58
C MET A 177 12.20 6.90 -1.51
N ALA A 178 12.34 6.12 -2.59
CA ALA A 178 11.26 5.78 -3.52
C ALA A 178 10.63 4.38 -3.26
N VAL A 179 11.23 3.56 -2.37
CA VAL A 179 10.68 2.24 -1.98
C VAL A 179 9.59 2.36 -0.91
N PRO A 180 8.84 1.29 -0.57
CA PRO A 180 7.69 1.37 0.35
C PRO A 180 8.02 1.76 1.79
N VAL A 181 9.20 1.41 2.31
CA VAL A 181 9.51 1.64 3.74
C VAL A 181 9.44 3.11 4.16
N PRO A 182 10.00 4.10 3.42
CA PRO A 182 9.84 5.51 3.77
C PRO A 182 8.42 6.05 3.44
N SER A 183 7.39 5.29 3.76
CA SER A 183 5.99 5.72 3.71
C SER A 183 5.72 6.82 4.74
N ILE A 184 4.89 7.79 4.37
CA ILE A 184 4.56 8.93 5.22
C ILE A 184 3.25 8.64 5.95
N PHE A 185 3.32 8.65 7.27
CA PHE A 185 2.22 8.41 8.20
C PHE A 185 1.69 9.72 8.77
N ASN A 186 0.40 9.77 9.06
CA ASN A 186 -0.21 10.79 9.89
C ASN A 186 0.30 10.60 11.34
N ALA A 187 1.31 11.38 11.69
CA ALA A 187 1.99 11.25 12.97
C ALA A 187 1.05 11.49 14.16
N GLU A 188 0.17 12.49 14.06
CA GLU A 188 -0.77 12.83 15.14
C GLU A 188 -1.79 11.71 15.36
N LEU A 189 -2.34 11.13 14.29
CA LEU A 189 -3.27 10.02 14.36
C LEU A 189 -2.62 8.79 15.01
N VAL A 190 -1.37 8.47 14.64
CA VAL A 190 -0.64 7.33 15.22
C VAL A 190 -0.30 7.60 16.68
N LYS A 191 0.23 8.78 17.03
CA LYS A 191 0.57 9.17 18.42
C LYS A 191 -0.66 9.12 19.35
N LYS A 192 -1.83 9.53 18.85
CA LYS A 192 -3.10 9.44 19.61
C LYS A 192 -3.44 8.00 20.01
N ASN A 193 -3.00 7.01 19.24
CA ASN A 193 -3.26 5.58 19.46
C ASN A 193 -2.02 4.82 19.97
N ALA A 194 -0.90 5.52 20.19
CA ALA A 194 0.31 4.97 20.79
C ALA A 194 0.18 4.83 22.31
N THR A 195 1.04 4.02 22.91
CA THR A 195 1.11 3.82 24.35
C THR A 195 2.55 3.99 24.83
N ALA A 196 2.77 4.09 26.15
CA ALA A 196 4.11 4.15 26.71
C ALA A 196 4.95 2.89 26.35
N ALA A 197 4.31 1.73 26.22
CA ALA A 197 4.97 0.47 25.81
C ALA A 197 5.14 0.34 24.29
N ASP A 198 4.38 1.11 23.50
CA ASP A 198 4.44 1.14 22.03
C ASP A 198 4.40 2.62 21.57
N PRO A 199 5.50 3.36 21.73
CA PRO A 199 5.53 4.79 21.41
C PRO A 199 5.43 5.08 19.91
N TRP A 200 5.64 4.06 19.06
CA TRP A 200 5.50 4.16 17.62
C TRP A 200 4.14 3.68 17.09
N GLY A 201 3.24 3.25 17.98
CA GLY A 201 1.87 2.83 17.64
C GLY A 201 1.79 1.63 16.71
N LEU A 202 2.77 0.71 16.76
CA LEU A 202 2.85 -0.47 15.88
C LEU A 202 1.66 -1.41 16.07
N ALA A 203 1.19 -1.57 17.31
CA ALA A 203 0.04 -2.42 17.62
C ALA A 203 -1.24 -1.89 16.97
N TRP A 204 -1.43 -0.56 16.95
CA TRP A 204 -2.58 0.07 16.33
C TRP A 204 -2.47 0.06 14.79
N THR A 205 -1.32 0.47 14.24
CA THR A 205 -1.11 0.55 12.78
C THR A 205 -1.09 -0.81 12.10
N LYS A 206 -0.83 -1.89 12.84
CA LYS A 206 -0.97 -3.25 12.31
C LYS A 206 -2.35 -3.48 11.70
N ASN A 207 -3.40 -2.90 12.30
CA ASN A 207 -4.80 -3.11 11.91
C ASN A 207 -5.46 -1.83 11.35
N ASN A 208 -4.78 -0.70 11.34
CA ASN A 208 -5.32 0.58 10.89
C ASN A 208 -4.32 1.30 9.98
N THR A 209 -4.83 1.93 8.92
CA THR A 209 -3.99 2.78 8.07
C THR A 209 -3.97 4.23 8.57
N ALA A 210 -2.83 4.88 8.44
CA ALA A 210 -2.63 6.29 8.74
C ALA A 210 -1.96 7.01 7.56
N GLY A 211 -2.37 6.66 6.33
CA GLY A 211 -1.76 7.15 5.11
C GLY A 211 -2.53 8.29 4.44
N GLY A 212 -1.98 8.79 3.33
CA GLY A 212 -2.55 9.79 2.44
C GLY A 212 -2.54 9.37 0.98
N GLY A 213 -2.31 8.08 0.68
CA GLY A 213 -2.14 7.56 -0.66
C GLY A 213 -3.40 7.59 -1.53
N ALA A 214 -3.24 7.11 -2.77
CA ALA A 214 -4.29 7.12 -3.79
C ALA A 214 -5.49 6.23 -3.46
N TYR A 215 -5.34 5.29 -2.52
CA TYR A 215 -6.43 4.42 -2.04
C TYR A 215 -6.49 4.41 -0.51
N LYS A 216 -7.70 4.19 0.00
CA LYS A 216 -8.02 3.97 1.42
C LYS A 216 -8.44 2.52 1.62
N VAL A 217 -8.10 1.92 2.75
CA VAL A 217 -8.68 0.63 3.16
C VAL A 217 -10.10 0.90 3.64
N GLU A 218 -11.07 0.33 2.95
CA GLU A 218 -12.48 0.38 3.34
C GLU A 218 -12.84 -0.76 4.31
N ALA A 219 -12.31 -1.95 4.04
CA ALA A 219 -12.52 -3.13 4.88
C ALA A 219 -11.32 -4.07 4.80
N TRP A 220 -10.98 -4.70 5.91
CA TRP A 220 -9.99 -5.76 5.96
C TRP A 220 -10.50 -6.90 6.84
N ARG A 221 -10.55 -8.09 6.26
CA ARG A 221 -10.88 -9.35 6.92
C ARG A 221 -9.69 -10.29 6.74
N PRO A 222 -8.79 -10.36 7.74
CA PRO A 222 -7.59 -11.19 7.65
C PRO A 222 -7.90 -12.63 7.23
N GLY A 223 -7.15 -13.17 6.26
CA GLY A 223 -7.36 -14.50 5.71
C GLY A 223 -8.58 -14.65 4.78
N GLN A 224 -9.24 -13.56 4.43
CA GLN A 224 -10.38 -13.55 3.51
C GLN A 224 -10.23 -12.54 2.39
N GLU A 225 -10.25 -11.24 2.73
CA GLU A 225 -10.14 -10.17 1.74
C GLU A 225 -9.71 -8.83 2.35
N ILE A 226 -9.15 -7.99 1.51
CA ILE A 226 -8.99 -6.57 1.77
C ILE A 226 -9.64 -5.77 0.63
N VAL A 227 -10.37 -4.71 0.99
CA VAL A 227 -11.08 -3.84 0.06
C VAL A 227 -10.48 -2.45 0.12
N TYR A 228 -10.12 -1.93 -1.04
CA TYR A 228 -9.62 -0.57 -1.19
C TYR A 228 -10.60 0.27 -2.00
N VAL A 229 -10.76 1.53 -1.59
CA VAL A 229 -11.51 2.55 -2.34
C VAL A 229 -10.58 3.71 -2.70
N ARG A 230 -10.76 4.27 -3.89
CA ARG A 230 -9.96 5.40 -4.37
C ARG A 230 -10.15 6.62 -3.46
N ASN A 231 -9.06 7.30 -3.18
CA ASN A 231 -9.05 8.60 -2.52
C ASN A 231 -9.20 9.68 -3.60
N ASP A 232 -10.42 10.19 -3.82
CA ASP A 232 -10.69 11.17 -4.87
C ASP A 232 -10.05 12.55 -4.57
N ASP A 233 -9.64 12.81 -3.33
CA ASP A 233 -8.91 14.02 -2.90
C ASP A 233 -7.39 13.91 -3.08
N TRP A 234 -6.88 12.78 -3.57
CA TRP A 234 -5.45 12.57 -3.76
C TRP A 234 -4.89 13.42 -4.90
N ILE A 235 -3.82 14.18 -4.62
CA ILE A 235 -3.24 15.16 -5.56
C ILE A 235 -1.78 14.88 -5.94
N ASN A 236 -1.17 13.80 -5.41
CA ASN A 236 0.26 13.53 -5.58
C ASN A 236 0.59 12.83 -6.91
N GLY A 237 -0.39 12.72 -7.80
CA GLY A 237 -0.28 12.16 -9.14
C GLY A 237 -1.61 12.12 -9.87
N PRO A 238 -1.68 11.49 -11.07
CA PRO A 238 -2.95 11.30 -11.76
C PRO A 238 -3.82 10.29 -11.01
N LEU A 239 -5.09 10.62 -10.82
CA LEU A 239 -6.04 9.71 -10.16
C LEU A 239 -6.12 8.38 -10.89
N PRO A 240 -6.05 7.25 -10.17
CA PRO A 240 -6.28 5.93 -10.75
C PRO A 240 -7.67 5.83 -11.38
N LYS A 241 -7.80 5.10 -12.50
CA LYS A 241 -9.11 4.87 -13.15
C LYS A 241 -9.99 3.95 -12.30
N ILE A 242 -9.41 2.93 -11.71
CA ILE A 242 -10.13 1.97 -10.86
C ILE A 242 -10.57 2.67 -9.58
N ARG A 243 -11.86 2.61 -9.26
CA ARG A 243 -12.44 3.22 -8.04
C ARG A 243 -12.39 2.29 -6.84
N ARG A 244 -12.43 0.97 -7.09
CA ARG A 244 -12.49 -0.05 -6.03
C ARG A 244 -11.62 -1.25 -6.40
N VAL A 245 -10.84 -1.73 -5.45
CA VAL A 245 -10.06 -2.96 -5.59
C VAL A 245 -10.47 -3.92 -4.48
N ILE A 246 -10.82 -5.15 -4.84
CA ILE A 246 -11.08 -6.24 -3.90
C ILE A 246 -9.97 -7.26 -4.09
N GLN A 247 -9.16 -7.45 -3.07
CA GLN A 247 -8.13 -8.48 -3.05
C GLN A 247 -8.58 -9.62 -2.14
N ARG A 248 -8.77 -10.82 -2.71
CA ARG A 248 -9.25 -12.02 -2.02
C ARG A 248 -8.12 -13.00 -1.76
N ASP A 249 -8.19 -13.65 -0.60
CA ASP A 249 -7.29 -14.72 -0.24
C ASP A 249 -7.84 -16.03 -0.79
N VAL A 250 -7.19 -16.59 -1.80
CA VAL A 250 -7.54 -17.85 -2.45
C VAL A 250 -6.29 -18.73 -2.52
N PRO A 251 -6.03 -19.55 -1.48
CA PRO A 251 -4.77 -20.27 -1.36
C PRO A 251 -4.48 -21.24 -2.50
N ASN A 252 -5.50 -21.92 -3.01
CA ASN A 252 -5.32 -22.94 -4.06
C ASN A 252 -5.12 -22.29 -5.44
N ALA A 253 -3.97 -22.57 -6.09
CA ALA A 253 -3.62 -22.02 -7.40
C ALA A 253 -4.60 -22.50 -8.51
N GLY A 254 -5.03 -23.75 -8.48
CA GLY A 254 -6.02 -24.28 -9.46
C GLY A 254 -7.36 -23.54 -9.36
N THR A 255 -7.79 -23.21 -8.14
CA THR A 255 -9.00 -22.38 -7.92
C THR A 255 -8.80 -20.97 -8.47
N ARG A 256 -7.63 -20.32 -8.23
CA ARG A 256 -7.33 -19.00 -8.79
C ARG A 256 -7.34 -19.02 -10.32
N ARG A 257 -6.74 -20.07 -10.93
CA ARG A 257 -6.77 -20.28 -12.39
C ARG A 257 -8.20 -20.40 -12.91
N ALA A 258 -9.03 -21.26 -12.29
CA ALA A 258 -10.42 -21.44 -12.70
C ALA A 258 -11.24 -20.14 -12.61
N LEU A 259 -11.08 -19.36 -11.53
CA LEU A 259 -11.72 -18.07 -11.35
C LEU A 259 -11.29 -17.05 -12.41
N LEU A 260 -9.99 -17.05 -12.78
CA LEU A 260 -9.45 -16.15 -13.82
C LEU A 260 -10.01 -16.50 -15.18
N LEU A 261 -10.01 -17.80 -15.57
CA LEU A 261 -10.56 -18.27 -16.85
C LEU A 261 -12.06 -17.99 -16.97
N LYS A 262 -12.81 -18.11 -15.87
CA LYS A 262 -14.24 -17.77 -15.82
C LYS A 262 -14.50 -16.26 -15.84
N GLY A 263 -13.51 -15.44 -15.51
CA GLY A 263 -13.63 -14.00 -15.39
C GLY A 263 -14.25 -13.52 -14.07
N ASP A 264 -14.32 -14.37 -13.05
CA ASP A 264 -14.76 -14.00 -11.70
C ASP A 264 -13.72 -13.15 -10.96
N ILE A 265 -12.47 -13.23 -11.40
CA ILE A 265 -11.37 -12.34 -11.00
C ILE A 265 -10.70 -11.75 -12.24
N ASP A 266 -10.04 -10.61 -12.07
CA ASP A 266 -9.39 -9.89 -13.15
C ASP A 266 -7.88 -10.11 -13.18
N MET A 267 -7.31 -10.49 -12.02
CA MET A 267 -5.87 -10.64 -11.85
C MET A 267 -5.57 -11.65 -10.74
N THR A 268 -4.44 -12.33 -10.86
CA THR A 268 -3.88 -13.17 -9.82
C THR A 268 -2.37 -13.09 -9.81
N TYR A 269 -1.78 -13.27 -8.63
CA TYR A 269 -0.33 -13.40 -8.45
C TYR A 269 0.02 -14.84 -8.08
N ASP A 270 1.31 -15.16 -8.07
CA ASP A 270 1.85 -16.40 -7.54
C ASP A 270 1.27 -17.66 -8.22
N MET A 271 1.08 -17.59 -9.54
CA MET A 271 0.71 -18.75 -10.34
C MET A 271 1.93 -19.64 -10.59
N PRO A 272 1.79 -20.98 -10.49
CA PRO A 272 2.84 -21.90 -10.87
C PRO A 272 3.25 -21.71 -12.35
N PRO A 273 4.56 -21.80 -12.68
CA PRO A 273 5.04 -21.62 -14.06
C PRO A 273 4.33 -22.48 -15.12
N LYS A 274 3.93 -23.70 -14.76
CA LYS A 274 3.19 -24.62 -15.64
C LYS A 274 1.83 -24.07 -16.11
N ASP A 275 1.25 -23.11 -15.37
CA ASP A 275 -0.08 -22.56 -15.66
C ASP A 275 -0.03 -21.32 -16.56
N PHE A 276 1.19 -20.90 -17.02
CA PHE A 276 1.38 -19.77 -17.93
C PHE A 276 1.38 -20.14 -19.42
N GLY A 277 1.42 -21.42 -19.76
CA GLY A 277 1.55 -21.93 -21.13
C GLY A 277 0.28 -22.50 -21.75
N GLU A 278 -0.86 -22.36 -21.08
CA GLU A 278 -2.14 -22.91 -21.53
C GLU A 278 -3.16 -21.82 -21.90
#